data_f1706f92597fde0455fb25abdf18f2c1
#
_entry.id   f1706f92597fde0455fb25abdf18f2c1
#
_cell.length_a   1.000
_cell.length_b   1.000
_cell.length_c   1.000
_cell.angle_alpha   90.00
_cell.angle_beta   90.00
_cell.angle_gamma   90.00
#
_symmetry.space_group_name_H-M   'P 1'
#
loop_
_entity.id
_entity.type
_entity.pdbx_description
1 polymer ?
#
loop_
_entity_poly.entity_id
_entity_poly.type
_entity_poly.pdbx_seq_one_letter_code
_entity_poly.pdbx_strand_id
1 'polypeptide(L)'
;MKFIKFQLLSVALIFFVWISPLHASPIAQLPTSLLPSQQETTSLKSSQDVLTVATFNVENLDPKDRRFDNIAKIIGNNLNAPDVISLVEVQDNNGPTNDDVVNANETYQKLIAALENIGSPAYDFVDIAPSDDQDGGEPGGNIRVGLLFRPSRVTLAKLPRRGGSLDAVAITQGANGLDLSLNPGRIDPTNSAFEASRKPLVTEFIFNGQKLFIIANHFVSKLGGSPSDVQRVKQAEIVNEFVGQILEVDPQAKVIVLGDLNDLPDSLPLKTLKGNILENLTDSLPASDRFTFKFKGNPQLIDHLLVSENLSRVAQPKIDIVHVNVGFSKPVSDHDPVIAAFTLPATESNDTIPPVVEPTPTPVTDSAIILPQLSKVALVEELAKEYTPSKNLNYDRARDEMFGVIDNQAGIVTDIYASYQIRLNSNGDPSQEADKLGLNTEHVWPQSKGADNGNAKSDLHHLFPAREDINSERGNKPFEDIVDTKTKKWYRNDTVQSTIPSRAIDEFSESASAKFEPREKVKGDIARAVFYFYTIYRNQAEKVDRNYFQNQRQTLCKWNQQDPPDITEIERSRAIAKFQGNDNPFVLDVTLAERAYCNS
;
A
#
# COMPACT_ATOMS: atom_id res chain seq x y z
N MET A 1 31.99 39.06 48.78
CA MET A 1 33.24 39.81 48.88
C MET A 1 33.94 39.82 47.53
N LYS A 2 34.09 41.03 46.96
CA LYS A 2 34.91 41.49 45.84
C LYS A 2 34.86 40.78 44.48
N PHE A 3 34.15 41.44 43.55
CA PHE A 3 34.30 41.42 42.11
C PHE A 3 35.68 41.92 41.65
N ILE A 4 36.27 41.26 40.65
CA ILE A 4 37.32 41.85 39.84
C ILE A 4 36.89 41.76 38.37
N LYS A 5 36.63 42.92 37.77
CA LYS A 5 36.44 43.12 36.33
C LYS A 5 37.82 43.20 35.67
N PHE A 6 38.05 42.47 34.58
CA PHE A 6 39.15 42.74 33.66
C PHE A 6 38.57 43.37 32.39
N GLN A 7 39.00 44.59 32.09
CA GLN A 7 38.85 45.26 30.79
C GLN A 7 40.05 44.87 29.90
N LEU A 8 39.74 44.44 28.69
CA LEU A 8 40.73 44.28 27.64
C LEU A 8 40.69 45.49 26.70
N LEU A 9 41.81 46.19 26.62
CA LEU A 9 42.10 47.35 25.77
C LEU A 9 42.35 46.85 24.34
N SER A 10 41.61 47.36 23.35
CA SER A 10 41.86 47.13 21.92
C SER A 10 42.81 48.21 21.41
N VAL A 11 43.96 47.78 20.93
CA VAL A 11 44.90 48.67 20.19
C VAL A 11 44.66 48.45 18.69
N ALA A 12 44.18 49.52 18.02
CA ALA A 12 44.05 49.56 16.57
C ALA A 12 45.36 50.05 15.97
N LEU A 13 46.02 49.20 15.15
CA LEU A 13 47.15 49.60 14.33
C LEU A 13 46.63 49.96 12.94
N ILE A 14 46.78 51.24 12.55
CA ILE A 14 46.48 51.74 11.20
C ILE A 14 47.76 51.64 10.36
N PHE A 15 47.75 50.80 9.32
CA PHE A 15 48.76 50.81 8.27
C PHE A 15 48.27 51.63 7.07
N PHE A 16 48.98 52.71 6.76
CA PHE A 16 48.83 53.41 5.50
C PHE A 16 49.64 52.69 4.41
N VAL A 17 48.94 52.20 3.37
CA VAL A 17 49.57 51.68 2.17
C VAL A 17 49.39 52.73 1.03
N TRP A 18 50.48 53.18 0.50
CA TRP A 18 50.57 54.06 -0.69
C TRP A 18 50.11 53.26 -1.93
N ILE A 19 49.13 53.79 -2.68
CA ILE A 19 48.69 53.23 -3.96
C ILE A 19 49.25 54.06 -5.08
N SER A 20 50.14 53.49 -5.90
CA SER A 20 50.54 54.02 -7.19
C SER A 20 49.60 53.55 -8.31
N PRO A 21 49.25 54.38 -9.30
CA PRO A 21 48.35 53.98 -10.36
C PRO A 21 49.02 53.06 -11.36
N LEU A 22 48.60 51.85 -11.52
CA LEU A 22 48.95 50.93 -12.59
C LEU A 22 47.93 51.04 -13.74
N HIS A 23 48.47 51.14 -14.94
CA HIS A 23 47.76 51.25 -16.22
C HIS A 23 46.82 50.12 -16.45
N ALA A 24 45.58 50.42 -16.87
CA ALA A 24 44.57 49.42 -17.30
C ALA A 24 45.00 48.84 -18.67
N SER A 25 45.24 47.54 -18.68
CA SER A 25 45.21 46.71 -19.90
C SER A 25 43.81 46.17 -20.14
N PRO A 26 43.35 45.99 -21.38
CA PRO A 26 41.98 45.58 -21.67
C PRO A 26 41.72 44.15 -21.20
N ILE A 27 40.64 43.99 -20.44
CA ILE A 27 40.11 42.68 -20.03
C ILE A 27 39.67 41.94 -21.28
N ALA A 28 40.39 40.87 -21.63
CA ALA A 28 39.90 39.90 -22.60
C ALA A 28 38.59 39.29 -22.04
N GLN A 29 37.50 39.39 -22.78
CA GLN A 29 36.25 38.68 -22.52
C GLN A 29 36.54 37.19 -22.56
N LEU A 30 36.45 36.53 -21.40
CA LEU A 30 36.35 35.09 -21.32
C LEU A 30 35.04 34.65 -22.00
N PRO A 31 35.07 33.58 -22.81
CA PRO A 31 33.86 33.10 -23.47
C PRO A 31 32.85 32.64 -22.43
N THR A 32 31.62 33.17 -22.51
CA THR A 32 30.42 32.73 -21.79
C THR A 32 29.96 31.37 -22.33
N SER A 33 30.64 30.30 -21.96
CA SER A 33 30.21 28.95 -22.26
C SER A 33 30.83 27.94 -21.30
N LEU A 34 30.45 27.99 -20.02
CA LEU A 34 30.57 26.90 -19.06
C LEU A 34 29.48 27.07 -18.01
N LEU A 35 28.24 27.26 -18.45
CA LEU A 35 27.09 26.67 -17.73
C LEU A 35 27.07 25.23 -18.19
N PRO A 36 26.97 24.24 -17.27
CA PRO A 36 26.71 22.89 -17.69
C PRO A 36 25.43 22.93 -18.53
N SER A 37 25.53 22.46 -19.78
CA SER A 37 24.39 22.20 -20.63
C SER A 37 23.39 21.42 -19.75
N GLN A 38 22.16 21.90 -19.69
CA GLN A 38 21.07 21.03 -19.26
C GLN A 38 21.12 19.81 -20.21
N GLN A 39 21.76 18.72 -19.77
CA GLN A 39 21.55 17.45 -20.40
C GLN A 39 20.04 17.23 -20.31
N GLU A 40 19.41 17.09 -21.48
CA GLU A 40 18.06 16.52 -21.54
C GLU A 40 18.17 15.18 -20.81
N THR A 41 17.78 15.16 -19.55
CA THR A 41 17.55 13.93 -18.82
C THR A 41 16.49 13.19 -19.62
N THR A 42 16.91 12.13 -20.30
CA THR A 42 15.99 11.18 -20.93
C THR A 42 15.22 10.57 -19.78
N SER A 43 14.17 11.27 -19.36
CA SER A 43 13.40 10.90 -18.18
C SER A 43 12.84 9.49 -18.38
N LEU A 44 13.22 8.57 -17.51
CA LEU A 44 12.70 7.22 -17.50
C LEU A 44 11.19 7.29 -17.29
N LYS A 45 10.42 6.68 -18.19
CA LYS A 45 8.95 6.72 -18.15
C LYS A 45 8.38 5.31 -18.21
N SER A 46 7.34 5.08 -17.45
CA SER A 46 6.54 3.85 -17.56
C SER A 46 5.80 3.81 -18.90
N SER A 47 5.64 2.62 -19.43
CA SER A 47 4.79 2.31 -20.59
C SER A 47 4.20 0.91 -20.40
N GLN A 48 3.35 0.44 -21.32
CA GLN A 48 2.73 -0.88 -21.19
C GLN A 48 3.76 -1.98 -20.84
N ASP A 49 4.90 -1.99 -21.52
CA ASP A 49 5.94 -3.01 -21.35
C ASP A 49 7.13 -2.54 -20.48
N VAL A 50 7.08 -1.34 -19.91
CA VAL A 50 8.16 -0.79 -19.09
C VAL A 50 7.65 -0.53 -17.69
N LEU A 51 8.19 -1.28 -16.74
CA LEU A 51 8.03 -1.07 -15.30
C LEU A 51 9.05 -0.04 -14.83
N THR A 52 8.61 0.93 -14.02
CA THR A 52 9.50 1.87 -13.34
C THR A 52 9.46 1.67 -11.84
N VAL A 53 10.65 1.54 -11.23
CA VAL A 53 10.80 1.33 -9.79
C VAL A 53 11.79 2.34 -9.23
N ALA A 54 11.44 3.00 -8.13
CA ALA A 54 12.27 4.03 -7.51
C ALA A 54 12.46 3.80 -6.01
N THR A 55 13.46 4.49 -5.43
CA THR A 55 13.60 4.67 -3.98
C THR A 55 13.90 6.12 -3.66
N PHE A 56 13.33 6.60 -2.55
CA PHE A 56 13.53 7.98 -2.09
C PHE A 56 13.48 8.04 -0.55
N ASN A 57 14.58 8.43 0.07
CA ASN A 57 14.58 8.80 1.47
C ASN A 57 13.95 10.21 1.59
N VAL A 58 12.83 10.30 2.32
CA VAL A 58 12.02 11.52 2.44
C VAL A 58 12.33 12.33 3.71
N GLU A 59 13.41 11.97 4.40
CA GLU A 59 13.93 12.69 5.57
C GLU A 59 12.87 12.91 6.66
N ASN A 60 12.55 11.84 7.42
CA ASN A 60 11.64 11.88 8.56
C ASN A 60 10.26 12.52 8.28
N LEU A 61 9.60 12.10 7.19
CA LEU A 61 8.31 12.64 6.79
C LEU A 61 7.19 12.24 7.76
N ASP A 62 6.51 13.21 8.38
CA ASP A 62 5.38 13.05 9.29
C ASP A 62 4.14 13.84 8.82
N PRO A 63 2.92 13.60 9.36
CA PRO A 63 1.72 14.29 8.89
C PRO A 63 1.68 15.81 9.12
N LYS A 64 2.57 16.37 9.94
CA LYS A 64 2.65 17.83 10.21
C LYS A 64 3.65 18.51 9.29
N ASP A 65 4.40 17.74 8.49
CA ASP A 65 5.37 18.25 7.55
C ASP A 65 4.71 19.16 6.48
N ARG A 66 5.45 20.13 6.01
CA ARG A 66 5.00 21.08 4.98
C ARG A 66 5.58 20.78 3.59
N ARG A 67 6.36 19.69 3.46
CA ARG A 67 7.05 19.32 2.23
C ARG A 67 6.23 18.43 1.30
N PHE A 68 5.03 17.98 1.67
CA PHE A 68 4.21 17.06 0.88
C PHE A 68 4.05 17.47 -0.58
N ASP A 69 3.69 18.74 -0.85
CA ASP A 69 3.54 19.25 -2.23
C ASP A 69 4.84 19.22 -3.03
N ASN A 70 5.97 19.42 -2.36
CA ASN A 70 7.28 19.42 -3.03
C ASN A 70 7.77 17.98 -3.25
N ILE A 71 7.58 17.08 -2.27
CA ILE A 71 7.84 15.64 -2.43
C ILE A 71 6.98 15.07 -3.55
N ALA A 72 5.68 15.42 -3.58
CA ALA A 72 4.78 15.01 -4.65
C ALA A 72 5.26 15.48 -6.04
N LYS A 73 5.77 16.71 -6.17
CA LYS A 73 6.36 17.19 -7.43
C LYS A 73 7.61 16.40 -7.83
N ILE A 74 8.46 16.02 -6.88
CA ILE A 74 9.61 15.16 -7.18
C ILE A 74 9.11 13.81 -7.70
N ILE A 75 8.21 13.16 -7.01
CA ILE A 75 7.68 11.85 -7.40
C ILE A 75 6.89 11.94 -8.71
N GLY A 76 5.95 12.88 -8.82
CA GLY A 76 5.05 12.98 -9.97
C GLY A 76 5.73 13.54 -11.22
N ASN A 77 6.57 14.56 -11.08
CA ASN A 77 7.13 15.28 -12.22
C ASN A 77 8.57 14.86 -12.53
N ASN A 78 9.47 14.84 -11.53
CA ASN A 78 10.88 14.54 -11.78
C ASN A 78 11.11 13.05 -11.99
N LEU A 79 10.43 12.17 -11.22
CA LEU A 79 10.46 10.72 -11.40
C LEU A 79 9.41 10.21 -12.40
N ASN A 80 8.57 11.06 -12.99
CA ASN A 80 7.50 10.70 -13.92
C ASN A 80 6.49 9.68 -13.35
N ALA A 81 6.12 9.81 -12.06
CA ALA A 81 5.18 8.93 -11.38
C ALA A 81 5.53 7.44 -11.56
N PRO A 82 6.59 6.94 -10.90
CA PRO A 82 7.03 5.55 -11.04
C PRO A 82 5.92 4.56 -10.66
N ASP A 83 5.95 3.36 -11.26
CA ASP A 83 4.95 2.32 -10.99
C ASP A 83 5.03 1.80 -9.56
N VAL A 84 6.25 1.73 -8.99
CA VAL A 84 6.52 1.44 -7.57
C VAL A 84 7.60 2.37 -7.05
N ILE A 85 7.43 2.92 -5.84
CA ILE A 85 8.47 3.69 -5.17
C ILE A 85 8.59 3.29 -3.71
N SER A 86 9.81 2.96 -3.28
CA SER A 86 10.16 2.80 -1.87
C SER A 86 10.35 4.18 -1.24
N LEU A 87 9.60 4.44 -0.19
CA LEU A 87 9.79 5.59 0.68
C LEU A 87 10.53 5.16 1.92
N VAL A 88 11.61 5.86 2.22
CA VAL A 88 12.47 5.63 3.38
C VAL A 88 12.31 6.79 4.36
N GLU A 89 12.32 6.51 5.65
CA GLU A 89 12.10 7.48 6.73
C GLU A 89 10.68 8.09 6.76
N VAL A 90 9.69 7.25 6.57
CA VAL A 90 8.30 7.63 6.85
C VAL A 90 8.03 7.46 8.34
N GLN A 91 7.59 8.53 9.00
CA GLN A 91 7.20 8.53 10.41
C GLN A 91 5.72 8.15 10.59
N ASP A 92 5.35 7.84 11.82
CA ASP A 92 3.97 7.55 12.19
C ASP A 92 3.05 8.79 12.14
N ASN A 93 1.79 8.60 12.55
CA ASN A 93 0.75 9.62 12.42
C ASN A 93 0.91 10.84 13.34
N ASN A 94 1.82 10.82 14.30
CA ASN A 94 2.08 11.96 15.17
C ASN A 94 3.53 12.43 15.17
N GLY A 95 4.38 11.81 14.35
CA GLY A 95 5.78 12.19 14.14
C GLY A 95 6.65 11.86 15.36
N PRO A 96 7.60 12.74 15.76
CA PRO A 96 8.56 12.45 16.82
C PRO A 96 7.95 12.50 18.23
N THR A 97 6.64 12.35 18.37
CA THR A 97 5.98 12.26 19.67
C THR A 97 6.15 10.83 20.20
N ASN A 98 6.88 10.67 21.31
CA ASN A 98 7.10 9.35 21.91
C ASN A 98 5.85 8.93 22.71
N ASP A 99 5.08 8.02 22.14
CA ASP A 99 3.88 7.39 22.68
C ASP A 99 3.63 6.04 21.97
N ASP A 100 2.48 5.41 22.18
CA ASP A 100 2.16 4.08 21.61
C ASP A 100 1.68 4.13 20.13
N VAL A 101 1.74 5.28 19.45
CA VAL A 101 1.30 5.41 18.05
C VAL A 101 2.38 4.88 17.11
N VAL A 102 2.06 3.84 16.35
CA VAL A 102 2.99 3.22 15.38
C VAL A 102 2.45 3.21 13.96
N ASN A 103 1.23 3.70 13.74
CA ASN A 103 0.58 3.71 12.42
C ASN A 103 1.01 4.94 11.61
N ALA A 104 1.28 4.80 10.31
CA ALA A 104 1.69 5.87 9.40
C ALA A 104 0.67 6.17 8.28
N ASN A 105 -0.56 5.70 8.41
CA ASN A 105 -1.58 5.87 7.37
C ASN A 105 -1.77 7.32 6.96
N GLU A 106 -1.82 8.26 7.93
CA GLU A 106 -2.02 9.67 7.63
C GLU A 106 -0.85 10.25 6.82
N THR A 107 0.37 9.83 7.11
CA THR A 107 1.56 10.26 6.37
C THR A 107 1.47 9.84 4.90
N TYR A 108 1.18 8.55 4.65
CA TYR A 108 1.01 8.04 3.29
C TYR A 108 -0.18 8.69 2.57
N GLN A 109 -1.34 8.80 3.22
CA GLN A 109 -2.54 9.38 2.63
C GLN A 109 -2.36 10.85 2.25
N LYS A 110 -1.66 11.63 3.08
CA LYS A 110 -1.32 13.03 2.75
C LYS A 110 -0.39 13.14 1.54
N LEU A 111 0.58 12.24 1.42
CA LEU A 111 1.44 12.23 0.24
C LEU A 111 0.67 11.81 -1.02
N ILE A 112 -0.19 10.79 -0.92
CA ILE A 112 -1.05 10.36 -2.03
C ILE A 112 -1.98 11.50 -2.45
N ALA A 113 -2.64 12.18 -1.50
CA ALA A 113 -3.46 13.35 -1.81
C ALA A 113 -2.68 14.49 -2.47
N ALA A 114 -1.43 14.74 -2.04
CA ALA A 114 -0.57 15.73 -2.68
C ALA A 114 -0.18 15.32 -4.12
N LEU A 115 0.05 14.03 -4.38
CA LEU A 115 0.28 13.48 -5.72
C LEU A 115 -0.97 13.65 -6.60
N GLU A 116 -2.15 13.33 -6.10
CA GLU A 116 -3.43 13.53 -6.80
C GLU A 116 -3.65 15.02 -7.14
N ASN A 117 -3.35 15.93 -6.23
CA ASN A 117 -3.50 17.38 -6.42
C ASN A 117 -2.64 17.93 -7.57
N ILE A 118 -1.52 17.31 -7.90
CA ILE A 118 -0.69 17.70 -9.05
C ILE A 118 -1.05 16.93 -10.33
N GLY A 119 -2.09 16.08 -10.30
CA GLY A 119 -2.55 15.29 -11.45
C GLY A 119 -1.73 14.02 -11.71
N SER A 120 -0.98 13.52 -10.72
CA SER A 120 -0.32 12.22 -10.78
C SER A 120 -1.37 11.10 -10.89
N PRO A 121 -1.00 9.94 -11.47
CA PRO A 121 -1.83 8.74 -11.37
C PRO A 121 -2.11 8.35 -9.92
N ALA A 122 -3.20 7.63 -9.67
CA ALA A 122 -3.55 7.13 -8.35
C ALA A 122 -2.48 6.15 -7.82
N TYR A 123 -2.17 6.29 -6.53
CA TYR A 123 -1.28 5.39 -5.78
C TYR A 123 -2.03 4.72 -4.64
N ASP A 124 -1.58 3.54 -4.28
CA ASP A 124 -1.86 2.86 -3.03
C ASP A 124 -0.55 2.61 -2.29
N PHE A 125 -0.58 2.12 -1.06
CA PHE A 125 0.65 1.88 -0.29
C PHE A 125 0.62 0.58 0.49
N VAL A 126 1.82 0.06 0.75
CA VAL A 126 2.05 -1.05 1.69
C VAL A 126 3.23 -0.73 2.60
N ASP A 127 3.10 -1.03 3.88
CA ASP A 127 4.15 -0.98 4.89
C ASP A 127 3.92 -2.07 5.94
N ILE A 128 4.78 -2.22 6.92
CA ILE A 128 4.54 -2.93 8.17
C ILE A 128 4.97 -1.99 9.30
N ALA A 129 4.04 -1.66 10.19
CA ALA A 129 4.34 -0.83 11.35
C ALA A 129 5.41 -1.50 12.25
N PRO A 130 6.38 -0.77 12.80
CA PRO A 130 7.30 -1.32 13.80
C PRO A 130 6.58 -1.69 15.09
N SER A 131 7.24 -2.42 15.96
CA SER A 131 6.91 -2.37 17.39
C SER A 131 7.42 -1.03 17.92
N ASP A 132 6.67 -0.42 18.82
CA ASP A 132 6.94 0.92 19.31
C ASP A 132 8.40 1.07 19.78
N ASP A 133 9.09 2.10 19.26
CA ASP A 133 10.50 2.44 19.50
C ASP A 133 11.53 1.31 19.23
N GLN A 134 11.15 0.20 18.55
CA GLN A 134 12.06 -0.94 18.36
C GLN A 134 12.86 -0.91 17.05
N ASP A 135 12.49 -0.07 16.09
CA ASP A 135 13.16 -0.03 14.78
C ASP A 135 14.23 1.08 14.69
N GLY A 136 14.51 1.79 15.79
CA GLY A 136 15.50 2.86 15.84
C GLY A 136 15.15 4.06 14.95
N GLY A 137 16.14 4.93 14.71
CA GLY A 137 15.95 6.18 13.96
C GLY A 137 15.55 7.33 14.88
N GLU A 138 14.66 8.22 14.43
CA GLU A 138 14.15 9.34 15.23
C GLU A 138 13.33 8.78 16.41
N PRO A 139 13.69 9.11 17.68
CA PRO A 139 12.95 8.64 18.84
C PRO A 139 11.47 9.06 18.78
N GLY A 140 10.57 8.11 19.06
CA GLY A 140 9.13 8.32 18.98
C GLY A 140 8.57 8.41 17.57
N GLY A 141 9.42 8.52 16.51
CA GLY A 141 8.95 8.66 15.14
C GLY A 141 8.58 7.35 14.46
N ASN A 142 8.97 6.22 15.05
CA ASN A 142 8.66 4.89 14.53
C ASN A 142 8.93 4.75 13.02
N ILE A 143 10.10 5.28 12.57
CA ILE A 143 10.43 5.38 11.15
C ILE A 143 10.51 4.01 10.48
N ARG A 144 10.07 3.96 9.22
CA ARG A 144 9.97 2.72 8.46
C ARG A 144 10.28 2.91 6.99
N VAL A 145 10.38 1.81 6.29
CA VAL A 145 10.28 1.74 4.84
C VAL A 145 8.87 1.31 4.45
N GLY A 146 8.36 1.86 3.36
CA GLY A 146 7.10 1.45 2.77
C GLY A 146 7.11 1.68 1.28
N LEU A 147 6.16 1.10 0.56
CA LEU A 147 6.06 1.20 -0.89
C LEU A 147 4.78 1.93 -1.28
N LEU A 148 4.87 2.99 -2.10
CA LEU A 148 3.74 3.42 -2.91
C LEU A 148 3.78 2.66 -4.23
N PHE A 149 2.62 2.30 -4.74
CA PHE A 149 2.50 1.62 -6.03
C PHE A 149 1.25 2.07 -6.78
N ARG A 150 1.27 1.95 -8.10
CA ARG A 150 0.13 2.28 -8.98
C ARG A 150 -0.71 1.04 -9.23
N PRO A 151 -1.92 0.91 -8.64
CA PRO A 151 -2.77 -0.28 -8.81
C PRO A 151 -3.18 -0.55 -10.27
N SER A 152 -3.21 0.49 -11.10
CA SER A 152 -3.47 0.36 -12.55
C SER A 152 -2.31 -0.25 -13.34
N ARG A 153 -1.13 -0.43 -12.72
CA ARG A 153 0.11 -0.88 -13.37
C ARG A 153 0.66 -2.16 -12.78
N VAL A 154 0.68 -2.24 -11.46
CA VAL A 154 1.17 -3.41 -10.73
C VAL A 154 0.10 -3.87 -9.76
N THR A 155 -0.06 -5.18 -9.65
CA THR A 155 -0.98 -5.78 -8.68
C THR A 155 -0.17 -6.35 -7.54
N LEU A 156 -0.55 -6.04 -6.30
CA LEU A 156 -0.01 -6.72 -5.13
C LEU A 156 -0.41 -8.19 -5.21
N ALA A 157 0.56 -9.10 -5.18
CA ALA A 157 0.24 -10.53 -5.26
C ALA A 157 -0.64 -10.94 -4.07
N LYS A 158 -1.73 -11.64 -4.38
CA LYS A 158 -2.70 -12.10 -3.38
C LYS A 158 -2.12 -13.28 -2.63
N LEU A 159 -1.56 -13.04 -1.48
CA LEU A 159 -1.02 -14.04 -0.57
C LEU A 159 -1.87 -14.15 0.70
N PRO A 160 -1.73 -15.25 1.47
CA PRO A 160 -2.68 -15.60 2.53
C PRO A 160 -2.82 -14.56 3.63
N ARG A 161 -1.78 -13.79 3.94
CA ARG A 161 -1.86 -12.72 4.95
C ARG A 161 -0.69 -11.72 4.85
N ARG A 162 -0.91 -10.51 5.34
CA ARG A 162 0.11 -9.50 5.63
C ARG A 162 0.91 -9.91 6.89
N GLY A 163 2.21 -9.65 6.90
CA GLY A 163 3.05 -9.84 8.09
C GLY A 163 2.81 -8.78 9.17
N GLY A 164 2.98 -9.17 10.43
CA GLY A 164 3.09 -8.24 11.55
C GLY A 164 4.52 -7.76 11.80
N SER A 165 4.70 -6.92 12.83
CA SER A 165 5.98 -6.28 13.17
C SER A 165 7.14 -7.27 13.36
N LEU A 166 6.86 -8.45 13.92
CA LEU A 166 7.84 -9.49 14.25
C LEU A 166 7.61 -10.81 13.49
N ASP A 167 6.67 -10.83 12.54
CA ASP A 167 6.41 -12.01 11.73
C ASP A 167 7.46 -12.12 10.62
N ALA A 168 8.28 -13.17 10.68
CA ALA A 168 9.25 -13.47 9.64
C ALA A 168 8.55 -14.05 8.41
N VAL A 169 8.83 -13.48 7.23
CA VAL A 169 8.41 -14.03 5.96
C VAL A 169 9.26 -15.26 5.62
N ALA A 170 8.64 -16.28 5.07
CA ALA A 170 9.32 -17.44 4.50
C ALA A 170 9.01 -17.55 3.00
N ILE A 171 9.86 -18.26 2.29
CA ILE A 171 9.67 -18.61 0.90
C ILE A 171 8.90 -19.93 0.87
N THR A 172 7.85 -19.99 0.09
CA THR A 172 7.00 -21.16 -0.07
C THR A 172 6.92 -21.55 -1.55
N GLN A 173 6.67 -22.81 -1.80
CA GLN A 173 6.41 -23.29 -3.15
C GLN A 173 4.92 -23.60 -3.26
N GLY A 174 4.21 -22.70 -3.94
CA GLY A 174 2.80 -22.86 -4.26
C GLY A 174 2.57 -23.61 -5.57
N ALA A 175 1.30 -23.76 -5.98
CA ALA A 175 0.93 -24.42 -7.23
C ALA A 175 1.46 -23.67 -8.47
N ASN A 176 1.65 -22.36 -8.38
CA ASN A 176 2.13 -21.49 -9.45
C ASN A 176 3.61 -21.07 -9.28
N GLY A 177 4.41 -21.88 -8.60
CA GLY A 177 5.82 -21.65 -8.37
C GLY A 177 6.12 -21.01 -7.00
N LEU A 178 7.11 -20.13 -6.99
CA LEU A 178 7.58 -19.44 -5.79
C LEU A 178 6.56 -18.41 -5.30
N ASP A 179 6.25 -18.42 -4.01
CA ASP A 179 5.41 -17.44 -3.31
C ASP A 179 6.07 -17.04 -1.99
N LEU A 180 5.71 -15.86 -1.45
CA LEU A 180 6.03 -15.47 -0.08
C LEU A 180 4.96 -16.01 0.88
N SER A 181 5.33 -16.42 2.10
CA SER A 181 4.36 -16.81 3.14
C SER A 181 3.57 -15.63 3.70
N LEU A 182 4.09 -14.41 3.55
CA LEU A 182 3.51 -13.13 3.98
C LEU A 182 3.75 -12.07 2.91
N ASN A 183 2.73 -11.27 2.55
CA ASN A 183 2.86 -10.19 1.58
C ASN A 183 2.05 -8.93 1.98
N PRO A 184 2.69 -7.79 2.33
CA PRO A 184 4.12 -7.66 2.55
C PRO A 184 4.60 -8.46 3.77
N GLY A 185 5.89 -8.78 3.82
CA GLY A 185 6.53 -9.48 4.92
C GLY A 185 7.83 -8.81 5.36
N ARG A 186 8.32 -9.11 6.57
CA ARG A 186 9.63 -8.68 7.07
C ARG A 186 10.63 -9.84 7.02
N ILE A 187 11.84 -9.57 6.56
CA ILE A 187 12.91 -10.56 6.50
C ILE A 187 13.57 -10.64 7.88
N ASP A 188 13.45 -11.80 8.54
CA ASP A 188 14.05 -12.13 9.84
C ASP A 188 14.01 -10.98 10.88
N PRO A 189 12.80 -10.41 11.19
CA PRO A 189 12.68 -9.17 11.94
C PRO A 189 13.16 -9.28 13.41
N THR A 190 13.34 -10.48 13.93
CA THR A 190 13.79 -10.74 15.30
C THR A 190 15.30 -10.95 15.41
N ASN A 191 16.03 -10.95 14.29
CA ASN A 191 17.46 -11.09 14.28
C ASN A 191 18.16 -9.89 14.93
N SER A 192 19.20 -10.15 15.71
CA SER A 192 19.97 -9.11 16.40
C SER A 192 20.63 -8.09 15.45
N ALA A 193 20.82 -8.44 14.19
CA ALA A 193 21.26 -7.49 13.16
C ALA A 193 20.28 -6.36 12.93
N PHE A 194 19.00 -6.55 13.26
CA PHE A 194 17.95 -5.53 13.16
C PHE A 194 17.53 -4.95 14.51
N GLU A 195 18.28 -5.20 15.58
CA GLU A 195 18.07 -4.52 16.86
C GLU A 195 18.27 -3.00 16.70
N ALA A 196 17.34 -2.21 17.20
CA ALA A 196 17.29 -0.75 17.02
C ALA A 196 17.57 -0.29 15.57
N SER A 197 17.06 -1.05 14.60
CA SER A 197 17.20 -0.76 13.17
C SER A 197 15.94 -1.20 12.41
N ARG A 198 15.66 -0.51 11.30
CA ARG A 198 14.52 -0.83 10.42
C ARG A 198 14.69 -2.22 9.84
N LYS A 199 13.60 -2.96 9.74
CA LYS A 199 13.57 -4.32 9.21
C LYS A 199 13.28 -4.28 7.70
N PRO A 200 13.98 -5.09 6.87
CA PRO A 200 13.71 -5.15 5.44
C PRO A 200 12.26 -5.56 5.15
N LEU A 201 11.60 -4.82 4.25
CA LEU A 201 10.24 -5.09 3.80
C LEU A 201 10.29 -5.77 2.43
N VAL A 202 9.83 -7.01 2.33
CA VAL A 202 9.68 -7.70 1.05
C VAL A 202 8.22 -7.71 0.62
N THR A 203 8.01 -7.45 -0.67
CA THR A 203 6.67 -7.40 -1.27
C THR A 203 6.71 -8.09 -2.63
N GLU A 204 5.74 -8.96 -2.88
CA GLU A 204 5.53 -9.62 -4.17
C GLU A 204 4.48 -8.85 -4.96
N PHE A 205 4.86 -8.38 -6.16
CA PHE A 205 3.98 -7.74 -7.12
C PHE A 205 3.87 -8.57 -8.40
N ILE A 206 2.83 -8.31 -9.16
CA ILE A 206 2.63 -8.85 -10.51
C ILE A 206 2.58 -7.67 -11.50
N PHE A 207 3.43 -7.74 -12.51
CA PHE A 207 3.46 -6.81 -13.64
C PHE A 207 3.45 -7.60 -14.96
N ASN A 208 2.50 -7.32 -15.83
CA ASN A 208 2.33 -8.03 -17.12
C ASN A 208 2.33 -9.56 -16.99
N GLY A 209 1.67 -10.09 -15.93
CA GLY A 209 1.62 -11.52 -15.61
C GLY A 209 2.90 -12.11 -15.02
N GLN A 210 3.93 -11.29 -14.75
CA GLN A 210 5.21 -11.72 -14.21
C GLN A 210 5.35 -11.34 -12.73
N LYS A 211 5.78 -12.27 -11.89
CA LYS A 211 6.08 -12.03 -10.48
C LYS A 211 7.35 -11.21 -10.30
N LEU A 212 7.32 -10.27 -9.35
CA LEU A 212 8.41 -9.38 -8.97
C LEU A 212 8.52 -9.35 -7.45
N PHE A 213 9.70 -9.57 -6.91
CA PHE A 213 9.99 -9.46 -5.48
C PHE A 213 10.77 -8.18 -5.23
N ILE A 214 10.16 -7.24 -4.51
CA ILE A 214 10.79 -5.96 -4.17
C ILE A 214 11.13 -5.97 -2.69
N ILE A 215 12.42 -5.78 -2.36
CA ILE A 215 12.94 -5.75 -1.00
C ILE A 215 13.41 -4.33 -0.68
N ALA A 216 12.61 -3.60 0.08
CA ALA A 216 12.91 -2.25 0.51
C ALA A 216 13.68 -2.24 1.83
N ASN A 217 14.76 -1.46 1.88
CA ASN A 217 15.72 -1.45 2.98
C ASN A 217 15.99 -0.03 3.49
N HIS A 218 16.29 0.07 4.77
CA HIS A 218 16.98 1.19 5.40
C HIS A 218 17.96 0.63 6.42
N PHE A 219 19.20 0.45 6.04
CA PHE A 219 20.22 -0.11 6.93
C PHE A 219 20.61 0.89 8.04
N VAL A 220 21.25 0.39 9.08
CA VAL A 220 21.70 1.22 10.20
C VAL A 220 22.67 2.31 9.73
N SER A 221 22.51 3.53 10.25
CA SER A 221 23.33 4.69 9.87
C SER A 221 24.83 4.49 10.18
N LYS A 222 25.69 5.10 9.35
CA LYS A 222 27.16 5.14 9.58
C LYS A 222 27.57 5.94 10.81
N LEU A 223 26.67 6.76 11.38
CA LEU A 223 26.99 7.61 12.53
C LEU A 223 27.33 6.84 13.80
N GLY A 224 26.96 5.57 13.92
CA GLY A 224 27.31 4.69 15.02
C GLY A 224 28.76 4.15 15.03
N GLY A 225 29.55 4.48 14.01
CA GLY A 225 30.94 4.01 13.88
C GLY A 225 31.08 2.50 13.70
N SER A 226 32.21 1.89 14.16
CA SER A 226 32.51 0.48 13.92
C SER A 226 31.42 -0.53 14.33
N PRO A 227 30.66 -0.37 15.44
CA PRO A 227 29.54 -1.26 15.72
C PRO A 227 28.47 -1.25 14.64
N SER A 228 28.12 -0.07 14.09
CA SER A 228 27.16 0.06 13.00
C SER A 228 27.71 -0.49 11.68
N ASP A 229 29.02 -0.39 11.42
CA ASP A 229 29.64 -1.00 10.25
C ASP A 229 29.47 -2.53 10.27
N VAL A 230 29.74 -3.16 11.42
CA VAL A 230 29.53 -4.61 11.62
C VAL A 230 28.06 -4.98 11.48
N GLN A 231 27.18 -4.16 12.03
CA GLN A 231 25.73 -4.39 11.95
C GLN A 231 25.24 -4.33 10.50
N ARG A 232 25.69 -3.35 9.69
CA ARG A 232 25.34 -3.27 8.26
C ARG A 232 25.81 -4.49 7.46
N VAL A 233 27.00 -5.03 7.76
CA VAL A 233 27.46 -6.28 7.12
C VAL A 233 26.49 -7.42 7.41
N LYS A 234 26.07 -7.59 8.66
CA LYS A 234 25.11 -8.63 9.05
C LYS A 234 23.73 -8.43 8.42
N GLN A 235 23.26 -7.18 8.34
CA GLN A 235 22.01 -6.84 7.64
C GLN A 235 22.09 -7.23 6.16
N ALA A 236 23.22 -6.94 5.53
CA ALA A 236 23.49 -7.29 4.14
C ALA A 236 23.55 -8.82 3.93
N GLU A 237 24.18 -9.57 4.84
CA GLU A 237 24.22 -11.04 4.83
C GLU A 237 22.81 -11.63 4.83
N ILE A 238 21.95 -11.20 5.76
CA ILE A 238 20.58 -11.72 5.89
C ILE A 238 19.75 -11.43 4.64
N VAL A 239 19.85 -10.23 4.07
CA VAL A 239 19.11 -9.89 2.84
C VAL A 239 19.64 -10.68 1.65
N ASN A 240 20.98 -10.85 1.52
CA ASN A 240 21.58 -11.68 0.47
C ASN A 240 21.16 -13.15 0.58
N GLU A 241 21.18 -13.72 1.80
CA GLU A 241 20.72 -15.07 2.05
C GLU A 241 19.26 -15.27 1.68
N PHE A 242 18.38 -14.31 2.01
CA PHE A 242 16.98 -14.38 1.63
C PHE A 242 16.79 -14.33 0.11
N VAL A 243 17.52 -13.47 -0.60
CA VAL A 243 17.54 -13.48 -2.08
C VAL A 243 18.06 -14.79 -2.61
N GLY A 244 19.11 -15.35 -1.99
CA GLY A 244 19.66 -16.66 -2.35
C GLY A 244 18.60 -17.77 -2.25
N GLN A 245 17.81 -17.79 -1.19
CA GLN A 245 16.71 -18.74 -1.01
C GLN A 245 15.62 -18.57 -2.10
N ILE A 246 15.28 -17.33 -2.48
CA ILE A 246 14.38 -17.07 -3.62
C ILE A 246 14.94 -17.71 -4.90
N LEU A 247 16.21 -17.45 -5.20
CA LEU A 247 16.86 -17.92 -6.43
C LEU A 247 17.16 -19.42 -6.41
N GLU A 248 17.26 -20.04 -5.23
CA GLU A 248 17.36 -21.50 -5.10
C GLU A 248 16.05 -22.20 -5.51
N VAL A 249 14.90 -21.63 -5.16
CA VAL A 249 13.57 -22.15 -5.53
C VAL A 249 13.24 -21.79 -6.98
N ASP A 250 13.50 -20.56 -7.42
CA ASP A 250 13.30 -20.10 -8.79
C ASP A 250 14.52 -19.30 -9.30
N PRO A 251 15.45 -19.92 -10.02
CA PRO A 251 16.61 -19.22 -10.60
C PRO A 251 16.24 -18.11 -11.60
N GLN A 252 14.98 -18.05 -12.06
CA GLN A 252 14.48 -17.03 -12.98
C GLN A 252 13.71 -15.92 -12.24
N ALA A 253 13.64 -15.96 -10.90
CA ALA A 253 12.95 -14.96 -10.12
C ALA A 253 13.48 -13.54 -10.38
N LYS A 254 12.55 -12.61 -10.46
CA LYS A 254 12.84 -11.18 -10.67
C LYS A 254 12.85 -10.49 -9.31
N VAL A 255 14.06 -10.28 -8.78
CA VAL A 255 14.27 -9.66 -7.46
C VAL A 255 14.87 -8.28 -7.63
N ILE A 256 14.33 -7.31 -6.91
CA ILE A 256 14.83 -5.94 -6.80
C ILE A 256 15.08 -5.65 -5.32
N VAL A 257 16.31 -5.27 -4.97
CA VAL A 257 16.71 -4.85 -3.63
C VAL A 257 17.07 -3.37 -3.70
N LEU A 258 16.41 -2.53 -2.92
CA LEU A 258 16.59 -1.07 -3.02
C LEU A 258 16.43 -0.38 -1.66
N GLY A 259 16.86 0.87 -1.60
CA GLY A 259 16.71 1.72 -0.43
C GLY A 259 17.97 2.45 -0.03
N ASP A 260 17.92 3.11 1.10
CA ASP A 260 19.07 3.70 1.77
C ASP A 260 19.86 2.60 2.51
N LEU A 261 20.94 2.15 1.90
CA LEU A 261 21.81 1.12 2.47
C LEU A 261 22.90 1.69 3.38
N ASN A 262 22.93 3.02 3.52
CA ASN A 262 23.83 3.74 4.40
C ASN A 262 25.31 3.41 4.21
N ASP A 263 25.71 2.95 3.02
CA ASP A 263 27.12 2.67 2.72
C ASP A 263 27.47 2.85 1.23
N LEU A 264 28.76 2.94 0.94
CA LEU A 264 29.30 3.20 -0.38
C LEU A 264 29.32 1.93 -1.27
N PRO A 265 29.31 2.05 -2.60
CA PRO A 265 29.28 0.92 -3.53
C PRO A 265 30.40 -0.12 -3.30
N ASP A 266 31.61 0.35 -2.95
CA ASP A 266 32.79 -0.51 -2.74
C ASP A 266 32.97 -0.98 -1.29
N SER A 267 32.04 -0.65 -0.40
CA SER A 267 32.10 -1.05 1.01
C SER A 267 31.87 -2.56 1.21
N LEU A 268 32.24 -3.05 2.38
CA LEU A 268 32.00 -4.46 2.71
C LEU A 268 30.50 -4.81 2.76
N PRO A 269 29.59 -3.99 3.37
CA PRO A 269 28.16 -4.26 3.33
C PRO A 269 27.61 -4.40 1.91
N LEU A 270 27.98 -3.50 0.99
CA LEU A 270 27.49 -3.56 -0.39
C LEU A 270 28.04 -4.76 -1.16
N LYS A 271 29.30 -5.11 -0.95
CA LYS A 271 29.91 -6.34 -1.51
C LYS A 271 29.24 -7.59 -0.98
N THR A 272 28.94 -7.62 0.31
CA THR A 272 28.23 -8.73 0.96
C THR A 272 26.81 -8.87 0.43
N LEU A 273 26.05 -7.75 0.35
CA LEU A 273 24.69 -7.75 -0.19
C LEU A 273 24.65 -8.20 -1.65
N LYS A 274 25.58 -7.71 -2.46
CA LYS A 274 25.70 -8.07 -3.88
C LYS A 274 26.03 -9.55 -4.05
N GLY A 275 27.02 -10.05 -3.31
CA GLY A 275 27.54 -11.40 -3.50
C GLY A 275 27.86 -11.67 -4.96
N ASN A 276 27.41 -12.83 -5.44
CA ASN A 276 27.44 -13.28 -6.87
C ASN A 276 26.03 -13.48 -7.43
N ILE A 277 25.00 -12.94 -6.80
CA ILE A 277 23.60 -13.17 -7.17
C ILE A 277 22.85 -11.88 -7.52
N LEU A 278 23.42 -10.72 -7.17
CA LEU A 278 22.84 -9.41 -7.45
C LEU A 278 23.82 -8.53 -8.22
N GLU A 279 23.27 -7.68 -9.08
CA GLU A 279 23.97 -6.62 -9.81
C GLU A 279 23.51 -5.25 -9.27
N ASN A 280 24.45 -4.39 -8.88
CA ASN A 280 24.11 -3.03 -8.47
C ASN A 280 24.04 -2.13 -9.70
N LEU A 281 22.85 -1.70 -10.07
CA LEU A 281 22.63 -0.91 -11.28
C LEU A 281 23.32 0.46 -11.23
N THR A 282 23.50 1.04 -10.03
CA THR A 282 24.20 2.33 -9.87
C THR A 282 25.68 2.27 -10.28
N ASP A 283 26.28 1.06 -10.35
CA ASP A 283 27.66 0.88 -10.83
C ASP A 283 27.81 1.23 -12.33
N SER A 284 26.71 1.26 -13.09
CA SER A 284 26.71 1.61 -14.52
C SER A 284 26.72 3.11 -14.79
N LEU A 285 26.40 3.94 -13.79
CA LEU A 285 26.36 5.39 -13.92
C LEU A 285 27.76 6.00 -14.06
N PRO A 286 27.90 7.17 -14.73
CA PRO A 286 29.14 7.93 -14.71
C PRO A 286 29.56 8.31 -13.29
N ALA A 287 30.85 8.34 -13.01
CA ALA A 287 31.36 8.64 -11.66
C ALA A 287 30.93 10.03 -11.14
N SER A 288 30.70 11.00 -12.05
CA SER A 288 30.17 12.32 -11.72
C SER A 288 28.75 12.32 -11.15
N ASP A 289 27.96 11.30 -11.50
CA ASP A 289 26.53 11.21 -11.17
C ASP A 289 26.26 10.20 -10.05
N ARG A 290 27.35 9.58 -9.49
CA ARG A 290 27.25 8.59 -8.42
C ARG A 290 27.18 9.23 -7.04
N PHE A 291 26.13 9.97 -6.74
CA PHE A 291 25.86 10.48 -5.39
C PHE A 291 24.36 10.66 -5.18
N THR A 292 23.90 10.35 -3.96
CA THR A 292 22.52 10.54 -3.51
C THR A 292 22.45 11.34 -2.22
N PHE A 293 23.58 11.55 -1.56
CA PHE A 293 23.67 12.20 -0.25
C PHE A 293 24.95 13.04 -0.16
N LYS A 294 25.00 13.99 0.78
CA LYS A 294 26.20 14.81 1.01
C LYS A 294 26.59 14.84 2.48
N PHE A 295 27.68 14.19 2.82
CA PHE A 295 28.20 14.19 4.18
C PHE A 295 29.38 15.17 4.35
N LYS A 296 29.22 16.18 5.22
CA LYS A 296 30.25 17.21 5.48
C LYS A 296 30.83 17.83 4.20
N GLY A 297 29.97 18.05 3.22
CA GLY A 297 30.36 18.63 1.93
C GLY A 297 30.83 17.63 0.87
N ASN A 298 31.03 16.35 1.21
CA ASN A 298 31.47 15.31 0.27
C ASN A 298 30.28 14.52 -0.27
N PRO A 299 30.08 14.45 -1.61
CA PRO A 299 29.06 13.61 -2.22
C PRO A 299 29.32 12.13 -1.90
N GLN A 300 28.25 11.39 -1.58
CA GLN A 300 28.27 9.95 -1.30
C GLN A 300 27.09 9.29 -2.00
N LEU A 301 27.29 8.10 -2.53
CA LEU A 301 26.24 7.23 -3.04
C LEU A 301 25.91 6.21 -1.93
N ILE A 302 24.74 6.35 -1.30
CA ILE A 302 24.29 5.49 -0.20
C ILE A 302 22.90 4.89 -0.43
N ASP A 303 22.15 5.42 -1.40
CA ASP A 303 20.91 4.84 -1.90
C ASP A 303 21.21 4.01 -3.14
N HIS A 304 20.80 2.75 -3.13
CA HIS A 304 21.14 1.79 -4.16
C HIS A 304 19.92 1.06 -4.70
N LEU A 305 20.08 0.50 -5.92
CA LEU A 305 19.12 -0.38 -6.54
C LEU A 305 19.88 -1.56 -7.16
N LEU A 306 19.72 -2.73 -6.53
CA LEU A 306 20.32 -3.98 -6.98
C LEU A 306 19.24 -4.90 -7.55
N VAL A 307 19.61 -5.75 -8.49
CA VAL A 307 18.68 -6.68 -9.15
C VAL A 307 19.31 -8.07 -9.30
N SER A 308 18.46 -9.11 -9.35
CA SER A 308 18.91 -10.45 -9.70
C SER A 308 19.49 -10.47 -11.13
N GLU A 309 20.52 -11.31 -11.37
CA GLU A 309 21.16 -11.42 -12.69
C GLU A 309 20.15 -11.74 -13.79
N ASN A 310 19.14 -12.59 -13.52
CA ASN A 310 18.11 -12.88 -14.49
C ASN A 310 17.31 -11.63 -14.87
N LEU A 311 16.89 -10.82 -13.88
CA LEU A 311 16.15 -9.58 -14.16
C LEU A 311 16.99 -8.59 -14.98
N SER A 312 18.27 -8.40 -14.61
CA SER A 312 19.19 -7.54 -15.37
C SER A 312 19.29 -7.98 -16.83
N ARG A 313 19.48 -9.27 -17.07
CA ARG A 313 19.64 -9.84 -18.40
C ARG A 313 18.37 -9.73 -19.26
N VAL A 314 17.18 -10.04 -18.70
CA VAL A 314 15.93 -10.10 -19.49
C VAL A 314 15.28 -8.74 -19.66
N ALA A 315 15.38 -7.84 -18.68
CA ALA A 315 14.71 -6.55 -18.68
C ALA A 315 15.57 -5.39 -19.18
N GLN A 316 16.89 -5.59 -19.37
CA GLN A 316 17.83 -4.56 -19.82
C GLN A 316 17.63 -3.22 -19.09
N PRO A 317 17.80 -3.16 -17.77
CA PRO A 317 17.43 -2.02 -16.96
C PRO A 317 18.21 -0.76 -17.36
N LYS A 318 17.50 0.38 -17.25
CA LYS A 318 18.11 1.72 -17.28
C LYS A 318 17.96 2.32 -15.91
N ILE A 319 18.99 3.01 -15.41
CA ILE A 319 18.99 3.63 -14.08
C ILE A 319 19.35 5.10 -14.18
N ASP A 320 18.83 5.90 -13.26
CA ASP A 320 19.14 7.32 -13.11
C ASP A 320 19.10 7.71 -11.62
N ILE A 321 19.93 8.68 -11.24
CA ILE A 321 19.85 9.40 -9.97
C ILE A 321 19.34 10.79 -10.29
N VAL A 322 18.16 11.12 -9.82
CA VAL A 322 17.52 12.39 -10.16
C VAL A 322 17.96 13.46 -9.18
N HIS A 323 18.99 14.24 -9.57
CA HIS A 323 19.58 15.29 -8.75
C HIS A 323 18.65 16.49 -8.61
N VAL A 324 17.87 16.52 -7.52
CA VAL A 324 16.88 17.57 -7.21
C VAL A 324 17.02 18.13 -5.79
N ASN A 325 17.85 17.53 -4.96
CA ASN A 325 18.04 17.87 -3.55
C ASN A 325 19.50 18.16 -3.22
N VAL A 326 20.40 17.22 -3.49
CA VAL A 326 21.80 17.30 -3.08
C VAL A 326 22.52 18.42 -3.84
N GLY A 327 23.03 19.41 -3.09
CA GLY A 327 23.69 20.57 -3.65
C GLY A 327 22.77 21.77 -3.96
N PHE A 328 21.47 21.63 -3.80
CA PHE A 328 20.51 22.73 -3.93
C PHE A 328 20.43 23.57 -2.65
N SER A 329 20.11 24.85 -2.78
CA SER A 329 20.05 25.77 -1.63
C SER A 329 18.81 25.56 -0.74
N LYS A 330 17.79 24.91 -1.26
CA LYS A 330 16.55 24.59 -0.56
C LYS A 330 16.10 23.18 -0.97
N PRO A 331 16.78 22.15 -0.47
CA PRO A 331 16.40 20.78 -0.78
C PRO A 331 15.05 20.43 -0.13
N VAL A 332 14.37 19.46 -0.69
CA VAL A 332 13.14 18.89 -0.14
C VAL A 332 13.46 17.71 0.80
N SER A 333 14.57 17.03 0.55
CA SER A 333 15.18 16.00 1.37
C SER A 333 16.71 16.17 1.30
N ASP A 334 17.44 15.58 2.21
CA ASP A 334 18.90 15.48 2.17
C ASP A 334 19.40 14.39 1.21
N HIS A 335 18.48 13.60 0.61
CA HIS A 335 18.76 12.57 -0.39
C HIS A 335 18.19 12.92 -1.77
N ASP A 336 18.90 12.49 -2.82
CA ASP A 336 18.39 12.42 -4.20
C ASP A 336 17.76 11.04 -4.46
N PRO A 337 16.58 10.96 -5.12
CA PRO A 337 15.96 9.69 -5.44
C PRO A 337 16.67 8.95 -6.58
N VAL A 338 16.63 7.62 -6.51
CA VAL A 338 17.12 6.70 -7.55
C VAL A 338 15.93 6.05 -8.26
N ILE A 339 15.96 5.96 -9.58
CA ILE A 339 14.91 5.31 -10.38
C ILE A 339 15.51 4.38 -11.42
N ALA A 340 14.87 3.22 -11.63
CA ALA A 340 15.21 2.31 -12.72
C ALA A 340 13.96 1.96 -13.54
N ALA A 341 14.17 1.70 -14.84
CA ALA A 341 13.16 1.25 -15.78
C ALA A 341 13.54 -0.12 -16.35
N PHE A 342 12.58 -1.04 -16.36
CA PHE A 342 12.73 -2.44 -16.75
C PHE A 342 11.80 -2.76 -17.92
N THR A 343 12.32 -3.24 -19.05
CA THR A 343 11.47 -3.70 -20.15
C THR A 343 10.99 -5.13 -19.86
N LEU A 344 9.72 -5.27 -19.53
CA LEU A 344 9.06 -6.52 -19.16
C LEU A 344 7.74 -6.65 -19.94
N PRO A 345 7.80 -7.03 -21.23
CA PRO A 345 6.59 -7.23 -22.03
C PRO A 345 5.72 -8.34 -21.44
N ALA A 346 4.43 -8.31 -21.73
CA ALA A 346 3.54 -9.40 -21.36
C ALA A 346 4.06 -10.71 -21.94
N THR A 347 4.03 -11.78 -21.16
CA THR A 347 4.42 -13.11 -21.63
C THR A 347 3.41 -13.55 -22.70
N GLU A 348 3.86 -13.67 -23.95
CA GLU A 348 3.05 -14.31 -24.99
C GLU A 348 2.81 -15.77 -24.59
N SER A 349 1.55 -16.15 -24.38
CA SER A 349 1.20 -17.56 -24.33
C SER A 349 1.40 -18.16 -25.70
N ASN A 350 2.43 -19.02 -25.88
CA ASN A 350 2.63 -19.82 -27.07
C ASN A 350 1.55 -20.92 -27.16
N ASP A 351 0.34 -20.50 -27.46
CA ASP A 351 -0.70 -21.40 -27.96
C ASP A 351 -1.32 -20.77 -29.19
N THR A 352 -0.86 -21.26 -30.37
CA THR A 352 -1.50 -21.03 -31.67
C THR A 352 -2.87 -21.70 -31.67
N ILE A 353 -3.92 -20.97 -31.29
CA ILE A 353 -5.32 -21.32 -31.54
C ILE A 353 -5.94 -20.20 -32.39
N PRO A 354 -6.73 -20.54 -33.43
CA PRO A 354 -7.28 -19.56 -34.38
C PRO A 354 -8.27 -18.59 -33.67
N PRO A 355 -8.62 -17.45 -34.31
CA PRO A 355 -9.26 -16.33 -33.64
C PRO A 355 -10.62 -16.72 -33.09
N VAL A 356 -10.69 -16.82 -31.77
CA VAL A 356 -11.92 -16.90 -30.98
C VAL A 356 -12.15 -15.55 -30.34
N VAL A 357 -13.37 -15.09 -30.49
CA VAL A 357 -13.99 -13.93 -29.80
C VAL A 357 -13.43 -13.73 -28.39
N GLU A 358 -13.07 -12.47 -28.03
CA GLU A 358 -12.55 -12.07 -26.73
C GLU A 358 -13.18 -12.84 -25.57
N PRO A 359 -12.38 -13.58 -24.77
CA PRO A 359 -12.87 -14.08 -23.50
C PRO A 359 -12.69 -12.99 -22.44
N THR A 360 -13.78 -12.66 -21.79
CA THR A 360 -13.88 -11.99 -20.49
C THR A 360 -12.77 -12.46 -19.53
N PRO A 361 -12.21 -11.61 -18.66
CA PRO A 361 -11.12 -11.96 -17.74
C PRO A 361 -11.50 -13.15 -16.88
N THR A 362 -10.68 -14.20 -16.98
CA THR A 362 -10.87 -15.43 -16.19
C THR A 362 -10.48 -15.14 -14.73
N PRO A 363 -11.34 -15.39 -13.77
CA PRO A 363 -11.01 -15.25 -12.35
C PRO A 363 -9.93 -16.25 -11.95
N VAL A 364 -9.01 -15.79 -11.10
CA VAL A 364 -7.96 -16.62 -10.50
C VAL A 364 -8.61 -17.71 -9.64
N THR A 365 -8.59 -18.96 -10.10
CA THR A 365 -9.06 -20.11 -9.36
C THR A 365 -7.89 -20.96 -8.89
N ASP A 366 -7.52 -20.78 -7.63
CA ASP A 366 -7.02 -21.83 -6.76
C ASP A 366 -7.62 -21.73 -5.35
N SER A 367 -8.86 -21.26 -5.27
CA SER A 367 -9.79 -21.69 -4.26
C SER A 367 -10.36 -23.03 -4.75
N ALA A 368 -10.27 -24.08 -3.98
CA ALA A 368 -10.91 -25.35 -4.33
C ALA A 368 -12.37 -25.05 -4.70
N ILE A 369 -12.75 -25.38 -5.94
CA ILE A 369 -14.13 -25.13 -6.41
C ILE A 369 -15.07 -25.86 -5.46
N ILE A 370 -15.87 -25.12 -4.71
CA ILE A 370 -16.81 -25.66 -3.74
C ILE A 370 -17.94 -26.34 -4.50
N LEU A 371 -18.17 -27.64 -4.25
CA LEU A 371 -19.23 -28.44 -4.88
C LEU A 371 -19.23 -28.32 -6.42
N PRO A 372 -18.13 -28.65 -7.12
CA PRO A 372 -17.94 -28.35 -8.54
C PRO A 372 -18.99 -29.03 -9.45
N GLN A 373 -19.60 -30.12 -8.98
CA GLN A 373 -20.61 -30.89 -9.71
C GLN A 373 -22.04 -30.31 -9.60
N LEU A 374 -22.25 -29.30 -8.72
CA LEU A 374 -23.56 -28.73 -8.44
C LEU A 374 -23.71 -27.33 -9.07
N SER A 375 -24.96 -27.00 -9.43
CA SER A 375 -25.32 -25.66 -9.91
C SER A 375 -26.77 -25.33 -9.55
N LYS A 376 -27.14 -24.05 -9.63
CA LYS A 376 -28.49 -23.55 -9.44
C LYS A 376 -29.09 -24.03 -8.09
N VAL A 377 -30.33 -24.51 -8.09
CA VAL A 377 -31.07 -24.86 -6.86
C VAL A 377 -30.35 -25.93 -6.03
N ALA A 378 -29.81 -26.96 -6.67
CA ALA A 378 -29.09 -28.03 -5.96
C ALA A 378 -27.83 -27.53 -5.25
N LEU A 379 -27.10 -26.59 -5.90
CA LEU A 379 -25.95 -25.95 -5.29
C LEU A 379 -26.36 -25.09 -4.09
N VAL A 380 -27.40 -24.26 -4.24
CA VAL A 380 -27.90 -23.38 -3.18
C VAL A 380 -28.36 -24.18 -1.96
N GLU A 381 -29.07 -25.30 -2.18
CA GLU A 381 -29.54 -26.18 -1.10
C GLU A 381 -28.39 -26.83 -0.33
N GLU A 382 -27.32 -27.24 -1.03
CA GLU A 382 -26.18 -27.86 -0.36
C GLU A 382 -25.30 -26.80 0.35
N LEU A 383 -25.07 -25.64 -0.25
CA LEU A 383 -24.41 -24.53 0.41
C LEU A 383 -25.13 -24.08 1.68
N ALA A 384 -26.46 -24.04 1.66
CA ALA A 384 -27.24 -23.71 2.86
C ALA A 384 -27.04 -24.72 3.99
N LYS A 385 -26.86 -26.02 3.69
CA LYS A 385 -26.58 -27.05 4.71
C LYS A 385 -25.15 -26.93 5.26
N GLU A 386 -24.16 -26.75 4.39
CA GLU A 386 -22.74 -26.75 4.76
C GLU A 386 -22.31 -25.46 5.45
N TYR A 387 -22.87 -24.30 5.03
CA TYR A 387 -22.43 -22.99 5.45
C TYR A 387 -23.41 -22.24 6.37
N THR A 388 -24.43 -22.89 6.91
CA THR A 388 -25.24 -22.30 7.98
C THR A 388 -24.41 -22.18 9.27
N PRO A 389 -24.44 -21.02 9.96
CA PRO A 389 -23.70 -20.83 11.20
C PRO A 389 -23.92 -21.94 12.21
N SER A 390 -22.83 -22.56 12.68
CA SER A 390 -22.88 -23.61 13.70
C SER A 390 -23.02 -23.06 15.13
N LYS A 391 -22.68 -21.76 15.32
CA LYS A 391 -22.81 -21.03 16.58
C LYS A 391 -23.63 -19.77 16.35
N ASN A 392 -24.57 -19.52 17.24
CA ASN A 392 -25.44 -18.36 17.17
C ASN A 392 -25.00 -17.33 18.20
N LEU A 393 -24.65 -16.13 17.72
CA LEU A 393 -24.44 -14.97 18.56
C LEU A 393 -25.79 -14.29 18.82
N ASN A 394 -26.00 -13.76 20.03
CA ASN A 394 -27.06 -12.77 20.18
C ASN A 394 -26.63 -11.45 19.48
N TYR A 395 -27.58 -10.59 19.18
CA TYR A 395 -27.34 -9.40 18.35
C TYR A 395 -26.34 -8.42 19.00
N ASP A 396 -26.42 -8.20 20.30
CA ASP A 396 -25.50 -7.29 21.00
C ASP A 396 -24.07 -7.81 20.92
N ARG A 397 -23.87 -9.10 21.19
CA ARG A 397 -22.56 -9.72 21.05
C ARG A 397 -22.04 -9.70 19.60
N ALA A 398 -22.88 -9.92 18.61
CA ALA A 398 -22.46 -9.82 17.21
C ALA A 398 -21.95 -8.42 16.86
N ARG A 399 -22.62 -7.37 17.36
CA ARG A 399 -22.17 -6.00 17.21
C ARG A 399 -20.83 -5.73 17.92
N ASP A 400 -20.67 -6.22 19.14
CA ASP A 400 -19.44 -6.05 19.90
C ASP A 400 -18.26 -6.73 19.22
N GLU A 401 -18.43 -7.95 18.70
CA GLU A 401 -17.39 -8.65 17.95
C GLU A 401 -17.08 -7.95 16.60
N MET A 402 -18.09 -7.43 15.93
CA MET A 402 -17.93 -6.66 14.69
C MET A 402 -17.10 -5.38 14.93
N PHE A 403 -17.51 -4.53 15.86
CA PHE A 403 -16.85 -3.26 16.13
C PHE A 403 -15.55 -3.41 16.93
N GLY A 404 -15.47 -4.41 17.81
CA GLY A 404 -14.32 -4.59 18.70
C GLY A 404 -13.17 -5.40 18.10
N VAL A 405 -13.47 -6.33 17.17
CA VAL A 405 -12.51 -7.33 16.69
C VAL A 405 -12.48 -7.44 15.16
N ILE A 406 -13.62 -7.70 14.52
CA ILE A 406 -13.67 -8.12 13.10
C ILE A 406 -13.36 -6.94 12.18
N ASP A 407 -14.06 -5.83 12.36
CA ASP A 407 -13.93 -4.62 11.55
C ASP A 407 -13.07 -3.53 12.27
N ASN A 408 -12.35 -3.93 13.33
CA ASN A 408 -11.46 -3.06 14.10
C ASN A 408 -10.01 -3.29 13.71
N GLN A 409 -9.41 -2.31 13.08
CA GLN A 409 -7.99 -2.33 12.74
C GLN A 409 -7.23 -1.37 13.67
N ALA A 410 -6.58 -1.90 14.69
CA ALA A 410 -5.80 -1.12 15.67
C ALA A 410 -6.60 0.05 16.31
N GLY A 411 -7.84 -0.22 16.71
CA GLY A 411 -8.74 0.78 17.30
C GLY A 411 -9.50 1.62 16.29
N ILE A 412 -9.27 1.46 14.98
CA ILE A 412 -9.99 2.18 13.92
C ILE A 412 -11.04 1.27 13.31
N VAL A 413 -12.26 1.78 13.22
CA VAL A 413 -13.37 1.14 12.51
C VAL A 413 -13.77 2.02 11.34
N THR A 414 -13.87 1.40 10.16
CA THR A 414 -14.18 2.08 8.89
C THR A 414 -15.59 1.75 8.42
N ASP A 415 -16.36 2.77 8.07
CA ASP A 415 -17.66 2.64 7.42
C ASP A 415 -17.56 2.04 6.03
N ILE A 416 -18.44 1.09 5.72
CA ILE A 416 -18.44 0.36 4.44
C ILE A 416 -18.79 1.28 3.26
N TYR A 417 -19.68 2.25 3.43
CA TYR A 417 -20.24 3.03 2.34
C TYR A 417 -19.42 4.27 1.96
N ALA A 418 -18.85 4.98 2.94
CA ALA A 418 -18.17 6.25 2.69
C ALA A 418 -16.70 6.27 3.09
N SER A 419 -16.15 5.17 3.59
CA SER A 419 -14.80 5.11 4.17
C SER A 419 -14.59 6.06 5.36
N TYR A 420 -15.66 6.48 6.02
CA TYR A 420 -15.58 7.27 7.25
C TYR A 420 -14.98 6.44 8.37
N GLN A 421 -14.08 7.01 9.13
CA GLN A 421 -13.33 6.29 10.17
C GLN A 421 -13.60 6.90 11.54
N ILE A 422 -13.76 6.03 12.53
CA ILE A 422 -13.78 6.39 13.95
C ILE A 422 -12.66 5.65 14.69
N ARG A 423 -12.23 6.21 15.80
CA ARG A 423 -11.32 5.53 16.74
C ARG A 423 -12.10 5.14 17.99
N LEU A 424 -12.10 3.85 18.30
CA LEU A 424 -12.68 3.31 19.53
C LEU A 424 -11.64 3.30 20.67
N ASN A 425 -12.07 3.59 21.88
CA ASN A 425 -11.25 3.43 23.09
C ASN A 425 -11.26 1.97 23.57
N SER A 426 -10.12 1.46 24.00
CA SER A 426 -9.95 0.05 24.40
C SER A 426 -10.73 -0.38 25.67
N ASN A 427 -11.37 0.53 26.40
CA ASN A 427 -11.94 0.28 27.74
C ASN A 427 -13.47 0.33 27.79
N GLY A 428 -14.17 0.44 26.68
CA GLY A 428 -15.63 0.57 26.58
C GLY A 428 -16.31 -0.62 25.92
N ASP A 429 -17.63 -0.56 25.86
CA ASP A 429 -18.43 -1.43 25.01
C ASP A 429 -18.30 -0.95 23.57
N PRO A 430 -17.71 -1.76 22.66
CA PRO A 430 -17.34 -1.28 21.31
C PRO A 430 -18.53 -0.79 20.49
N SER A 431 -19.66 -1.50 20.59
CA SER A 431 -20.84 -1.17 19.80
C SER A 431 -21.52 0.12 20.29
N GLN A 432 -21.59 0.33 21.61
CA GLN A 432 -22.13 1.57 22.17
C GLN A 432 -21.22 2.77 21.92
N GLU A 433 -19.93 2.54 21.88
CA GLU A 433 -18.98 3.61 21.58
C GLU A 433 -19.06 4.01 20.11
N ALA A 434 -19.13 3.04 19.20
CA ALA A 434 -19.34 3.28 17.77
C ALA A 434 -20.63 4.08 17.51
N ASP A 435 -21.74 3.73 18.17
CA ASP A 435 -23.00 4.47 18.07
C ASP A 435 -22.83 5.96 18.50
N LYS A 436 -22.09 6.23 19.59
CA LYS A 436 -21.79 7.60 20.05
C LYS A 436 -20.93 8.40 19.06
N LEU A 437 -20.10 7.70 18.29
CA LEU A 437 -19.20 8.30 17.30
C LEU A 437 -19.81 8.34 15.88
N GLY A 438 -21.10 7.99 15.74
CA GLY A 438 -21.86 8.13 14.50
C GLY A 438 -21.77 6.94 13.55
N LEU A 439 -21.23 5.80 14.00
CA LEU A 439 -21.34 4.53 13.28
C LEU A 439 -22.38 3.65 13.95
N ASN A 440 -23.23 3.01 13.15
CA ASN A 440 -24.12 1.96 13.60
C ASN A 440 -23.99 0.69 12.74
N THR A 441 -24.82 -0.31 13.00
CA THR A 441 -24.76 -1.59 12.29
C THR A 441 -25.65 -1.56 11.05
N GLU A 442 -25.05 -1.65 9.88
CA GLU A 442 -25.74 -1.93 8.62
C GLU A 442 -26.10 -3.41 8.51
N HIS A 443 -27.36 -3.66 8.15
CA HIS A 443 -27.80 -4.94 7.65
C HIS A 443 -27.88 -4.88 6.13
N VAL A 444 -26.85 -5.37 5.42
CA VAL A 444 -26.81 -5.39 3.96
C VAL A 444 -28.06 -6.03 3.38
N TRP A 445 -28.53 -7.12 3.97
CA TRP A 445 -29.91 -7.57 3.78
C TRP A 445 -30.81 -6.93 4.83
N PRO A 446 -31.76 -6.04 4.42
CA PRO A 446 -32.50 -5.24 5.39
C PRO A 446 -33.33 -6.05 6.40
N GLN A 447 -33.40 -5.58 7.63
CA GLN A 447 -34.26 -6.19 8.65
C GLN A 447 -35.71 -6.29 8.17
N SER A 448 -36.24 -5.23 7.55
CA SER A 448 -37.60 -5.20 6.99
C SER A 448 -37.83 -6.14 5.79
N LYS A 449 -36.79 -6.83 5.33
CA LYS A 449 -36.83 -7.80 4.24
C LYS A 449 -36.53 -9.23 4.72
N GLY A 450 -36.52 -9.45 6.03
CA GLY A 450 -36.41 -10.78 6.62
C GLY A 450 -35.18 -11.00 7.50
N ALA A 451 -34.36 -9.96 7.77
CA ALA A 451 -33.25 -10.06 8.72
C ALA A 451 -33.58 -9.49 10.11
N ASP A 452 -34.85 -9.48 10.51
CA ASP A 452 -35.32 -8.84 11.75
C ASP A 452 -35.29 -9.74 13.00
N ASN A 453 -35.12 -11.06 12.83
CA ASN A 453 -35.19 -11.99 13.93
C ASN A 453 -34.31 -13.24 13.74
N GLY A 454 -34.11 -13.97 14.83
CA GLY A 454 -33.32 -15.21 14.86
C GLY A 454 -31.86 -14.97 14.49
N ASN A 455 -31.22 -16.03 13.97
CA ASN A 455 -29.83 -15.97 13.55
C ASN A 455 -29.59 -14.98 12.40
N ALA A 456 -30.55 -14.80 11.52
CA ALA A 456 -30.49 -13.87 10.41
C ALA A 456 -30.21 -12.42 10.86
N LYS A 457 -30.67 -12.01 12.06
CA LYS A 457 -30.43 -10.67 12.59
C LYS A 457 -29.01 -10.45 13.07
N SER A 458 -28.34 -11.50 13.50
CA SER A 458 -27.00 -11.42 14.14
C SER A 458 -25.90 -12.08 13.32
N ASP A 459 -26.16 -12.49 12.09
CA ASP A 459 -25.16 -13.12 11.23
C ASP A 459 -24.18 -12.09 10.68
N LEU A 460 -22.93 -12.21 11.10
CA LEU A 460 -21.85 -11.26 10.83
C LEU A 460 -21.48 -11.14 9.35
N HIS A 461 -21.80 -12.13 8.50
CA HIS A 461 -21.49 -12.08 7.07
C HIS A 461 -22.31 -11.07 6.27
N HIS A 462 -23.36 -10.51 6.87
CA HIS A 462 -24.12 -9.40 6.25
C HIS A 462 -24.27 -8.17 7.17
N LEU A 463 -23.55 -8.14 8.31
CA LEU A 463 -23.46 -6.98 9.18
C LEU A 463 -22.16 -6.21 8.90
N PHE A 464 -22.24 -4.89 8.79
CA PHE A 464 -21.09 -4.03 8.57
C PHE A 464 -21.20 -2.74 9.38
N PRO A 465 -20.08 -2.11 9.77
CA PRO A 465 -20.10 -0.74 10.26
C PRO A 465 -20.57 0.23 9.18
N ALA A 466 -21.50 1.12 9.50
CA ALA A 466 -21.94 2.15 8.58
C ALA A 466 -22.25 3.46 9.30
N ARG A 467 -22.00 4.58 8.62
CA ARG A 467 -22.45 5.90 9.12
C ARG A 467 -23.96 5.91 9.29
N GLU A 468 -24.42 6.41 10.43
CA GLU A 468 -25.83 6.39 10.82
C GLU A 468 -26.74 7.08 9.79
N ASP A 469 -26.31 8.23 9.25
CA ASP A 469 -27.05 8.97 8.25
C ASP A 469 -27.12 8.26 6.90
N ILE A 470 -26.05 7.54 6.50
CA ILE A 470 -26.00 6.77 5.25
C ILE A 470 -26.84 5.50 5.40
N ASN A 471 -26.71 4.79 6.51
CA ASN A 471 -27.51 3.60 6.81
C ASN A 471 -29.02 3.94 6.83
N SER A 472 -29.38 5.07 7.46
CA SER A 472 -30.75 5.57 7.46
C SER A 472 -31.26 5.93 6.06
N GLU A 473 -30.42 6.56 5.23
CA GLU A 473 -30.75 6.89 3.84
C GLU A 473 -30.87 5.65 2.95
N ARG A 474 -29.95 4.68 3.12
CA ARG A 474 -30.02 3.40 2.43
C ARG A 474 -31.30 2.66 2.80
N GLY A 475 -31.63 2.54 4.07
CA GLY A 475 -32.84 1.92 4.56
C GLY A 475 -33.05 0.52 4.01
N ASN A 476 -34.11 0.31 3.22
CA ASN A 476 -34.38 -0.96 2.54
C ASN A 476 -34.37 -0.84 1.00
N LYS A 477 -33.72 0.19 0.46
CA LYS A 477 -33.57 0.36 -0.98
C LYS A 477 -32.76 -0.82 -1.56
N PRO A 478 -33.16 -1.40 -2.71
CA PRO A 478 -32.33 -2.37 -3.40
C PRO A 478 -31.05 -1.71 -3.91
N PHE A 479 -30.02 -2.52 -4.06
CA PHE A 479 -28.75 -2.13 -4.67
C PHE A 479 -28.87 -2.14 -6.19
N GLU A 480 -28.46 -1.06 -6.82
CA GLU A 480 -28.46 -0.94 -8.28
C GLU A 480 -27.59 0.23 -8.73
N ASP A 481 -26.94 0.13 -9.91
CA ASP A 481 -26.24 1.25 -10.51
C ASP A 481 -27.19 2.45 -10.71
N ILE A 482 -26.73 3.65 -10.37
CA ILE A 482 -27.48 4.90 -10.49
C ILE A 482 -26.78 5.77 -11.52
N VAL A 483 -27.51 6.25 -12.52
CA VAL A 483 -26.95 7.25 -13.44
C VAL A 483 -26.73 8.55 -12.67
N ASP A 484 -25.52 9.12 -12.71
CA ASP A 484 -25.07 10.28 -11.93
C ASP A 484 -26.08 11.43 -11.89
N THR A 485 -26.70 11.74 -13.05
CA THR A 485 -27.73 12.79 -13.17
C THR A 485 -29.05 12.48 -12.43
N LYS A 486 -29.21 11.25 -11.90
CA LYS A 486 -30.35 10.81 -11.10
C LYS A 486 -30.03 10.70 -9.62
N THR A 487 -28.75 10.77 -9.27
CA THR A 487 -28.29 10.73 -7.89
C THR A 487 -28.69 11.99 -7.15
N LYS A 488 -29.21 11.82 -5.95
CA LYS A 488 -29.67 12.90 -5.08
C LYS A 488 -28.67 13.26 -4.01
N LYS A 489 -27.92 12.26 -3.53
CA LYS A 489 -26.90 12.42 -2.51
C LYS A 489 -25.69 11.54 -2.81
N TRP A 490 -24.54 12.11 -2.60
CA TRP A 490 -23.21 11.51 -2.74
C TRP A 490 -22.52 11.53 -1.39
N TYR A 491 -21.94 10.38 -0.98
CA TYR A 491 -21.35 10.18 0.35
C TYR A 491 -19.89 9.72 0.23
N ARG A 492 -18.97 10.45 0.84
CA ARG A 492 -17.56 10.07 0.96
C ARG A 492 -16.97 10.62 2.25
N ASN A 493 -16.27 9.82 3.03
CA ASN A 493 -15.75 10.16 4.36
C ASN A 493 -16.86 10.76 5.24
N ASP A 494 -16.69 11.99 5.73
CA ASP A 494 -17.68 12.78 6.49
C ASP A 494 -18.56 13.66 5.60
N THR A 495 -18.29 13.68 4.29
CA THR A 495 -18.94 14.59 3.34
C THR A 495 -20.25 14.01 2.81
N VAL A 496 -21.24 14.89 2.65
CA VAL A 496 -22.49 14.64 1.91
C VAL A 496 -22.73 15.80 0.95
N GLN A 497 -22.93 15.50 -0.33
CA GLN A 497 -23.23 16.53 -1.35
C GLN A 497 -24.37 16.12 -2.28
N SER A 498 -25.03 17.10 -2.89
CA SER A 498 -26.13 16.89 -3.84
C SER A 498 -25.74 17.15 -5.30
N THR A 499 -24.52 17.62 -5.52
CA THR A 499 -23.94 17.85 -6.85
C THR A 499 -23.05 16.70 -7.23
N ILE A 500 -22.98 16.38 -8.53
CA ILE A 500 -22.08 15.35 -9.05
C ILE A 500 -20.63 15.71 -8.65
N PRO A 501 -19.87 14.79 -8.03
CA PRO A 501 -18.47 15.02 -7.72
C PRO A 501 -17.65 15.30 -8.98
N SER A 502 -16.80 16.29 -8.93
CA SER A 502 -15.92 16.63 -10.07
C SER A 502 -14.68 15.73 -10.18
N ARG A 503 -14.40 14.94 -9.15
CA ARG A 503 -13.24 14.04 -9.03
C ARG A 503 -13.58 12.85 -8.15
N ALA A 504 -12.85 11.74 -8.32
CA ALA A 504 -12.95 10.53 -7.51
C ALA A 504 -14.41 10.03 -7.34
N ILE A 505 -15.21 10.08 -8.40
CA ILE A 505 -16.63 9.74 -8.38
C ILE A 505 -16.84 8.30 -7.87
N ASP A 506 -15.94 7.39 -8.25
CA ASP A 506 -15.97 5.97 -7.87
C ASP A 506 -15.79 5.72 -6.35
N GLU A 507 -15.32 6.72 -5.61
CA GLU A 507 -15.17 6.66 -4.15
C GLU A 507 -16.43 7.10 -3.40
N PHE A 508 -17.45 7.57 -4.10
CA PHE A 508 -18.70 7.97 -3.48
C PHE A 508 -19.74 6.85 -3.54
N SER A 509 -20.46 6.67 -2.43
CA SER A 509 -21.74 5.97 -2.47
C SER A 509 -22.85 6.95 -2.87
N GLU A 510 -23.84 6.43 -3.59
CA GLU A 510 -24.90 7.21 -4.21
C GLU A 510 -26.27 6.79 -3.72
N SER A 511 -27.13 7.78 -3.49
CA SER A 511 -28.55 7.52 -3.18
C SER A 511 -29.49 8.25 -4.13
N ALA A 512 -30.43 7.50 -4.68
CA ALA A 512 -31.60 8.00 -5.40
C ALA A 512 -32.89 7.67 -4.61
N SER A 513 -34.05 8.05 -5.16
CA SER A 513 -35.33 7.87 -4.44
C SER A 513 -35.62 6.40 -4.07
N ALA A 514 -35.23 5.45 -4.91
CA ALA A 514 -35.63 4.04 -4.77
C ALA A 514 -34.45 3.06 -4.85
N LYS A 515 -33.22 3.55 -4.96
CA LYS A 515 -32.02 2.77 -5.18
C LYS A 515 -30.88 3.32 -4.33
N PHE A 516 -29.93 2.45 -4.02
CA PHE A 516 -28.66 2.80 -3.39
C PHE A 516 -27.52 2.11 -4.13
N GLU A 517 -26.47 2.85 -4.43
CA GLU A 517 -25.25 2.37 -5.07
C GLU A 517 -24.08 2.61 -4.12
N PRO A 518 -23.40 1.57 -3.64
CA PRO A 518 -22.17 1.71 -2.87
C PRO A 518 -21.01 2.14 -3.76
N ARG A 519 -20.00 2.76 -3.19
CA ARG A 519 -18.74 3.09 -3.89
C ARG A 519 -18.16 1.86 -4.59
N GLU A 520 -17.45 2.05 -5.70
CA GLU A 520 -17.02 0.96 -6.59
C GLU A 520 -16.24 -0.15 -5.85
N LYS A 521 -15.34 0.19 -4.95
CA LYS A 521 -14.44 -0.72 -4.23
C LYS A 521 -15.13 -1.73 -3.29
N VAL A 522 -16.41 -1.59 -3.01
CA VAL A 522 -17.16 -2.49 -2.10
C VAL A 522 -18.43 -3.07 -2.73
N LYS A 523 -18.61 -2.90 -4.03
CA LYS A 523 -19.76 -3.45 -4.75
C LYS A 523 -19.79 -4.97 -4.68
N GLY A 524 -18.63 -5.60 -4.85
CA GLY A 524 -18.47 -7.05 -4.74
C GLY A 524 -18.75 -7.56 -3.33
N ASP A 525 -18.22 -6.90 -2.29
CA ASP A 525 -18.44 -7.27 -0.89
C ASP A 525 -19.94 -7.29 -0.56
N ILE A 526 -20.64 -6.22 -0.98
CA ILE A 526 -22.10 -6.11 -0.81
C ILE A 526 -22.82 -7.22 -1.58
N ALA A 527 -22.43 -7.50 -2.83
CA ALA A 527 -23.04 -8.56 -3.63
C ALA A 527 -22.86 -9.93 -2.96
N ARG A 528 -21.67 -10.28 -2.48
CA ARG A 528 -21.38 -11.55 -1.80
C ARG A 528 -22.08 -11.67 -0.45
N ALA A 529 -22.23 -10.58 0.28
CA ALA A 529 -23.04 -10.56 1.51
C ALA A 529 -24.53 -10.83 1.22
N VAL A 530 -25.07 -10.27 0.12
CA VAL A 530 -26.46 -10.52 -0.32
C VAL A 530 -26.63 -11.96 -0.80
N PHE A 531 -25.71 -12.50 -1.60
CA PHE A 531 -25.76 -13.91 -2.05
C PHE A 531 -25.71 -14.87 -0.86
N TYR A 532 -24.81 -14.61 0.11
CA TYR A 532 -24.73 -15.37 1.34
C TYR A 532 -26.06 -15.38 2.08
N PHE A 533 -26.59 -14.20 2.42
CA PHE A 533 -27.83 -14.10 3.16
C PHE A 533 -28.99 -14.82 2.46
N TYR A 534 -29.14 -14.60 1.16
CA TYR A 534 -30.21 -15.23 0.39
C TYR A 534 -30.03 -16.75 0.27
N THR A 535 -28.79 -17.26 0.31
CA THR A 535 -28.51 -18.71 0.35
C THR A 535 -28.92 -19.32 1.69
N ILE A 536 -28.45 -18.74 2.79
CA ILE A 536 -28.64 -19.32 4.13
C ILE A 536 -30.07 -19.10 4.66
N TYR A 537 -30.64 -17.93 4.43
CA TYR A 537 -31.91 -17.49 4.99
C TYR A 537 -33.02 -17.34 3.94
N ARG A 538 -32.94 -18.07 2.84
CA ARG A 538 -33.86 -17.96 1.70
C ARG A 538 -35.33 -18.05 2.09
N ASN A 539 -35.70 -19.04 2.90
CA ASN A 539 -37.09 -19.23 3.32
C ASN A 539 -37.64 -18.03 4.12
N GLN A 540 -36.79 -17.42 4.94
CA GLN A 540 -37.15 -16.23 5.73
C GLN A 540 -37.24 -15.00 4.83
N ALA A 541 -36.31 -14.80 3.92
CA ALA A 541 -36.30 -13.72 2.93
C ALA A 541 -37.52 -13.77 2.01
N GLU A 542 -37.81 -14.92 1.39
CA GLU A 542 -38.93 -15.08 0.44
C GLU A 542 -40.31 -15.02 1.11
N LYS A 543 -40.41 -15.34 2.39
CA LYS A 543 -41.66 -15.19 3.16
C LYS A 543 -42.04 -13.70 3.31
N VAL A 544 -41.06 -12.81 3.37
CA VAL A 544 -41.27 -11.37 3.54
C VAL A 544 -41.39 -10.65 2.18
N ASP A 545 -40.44 -10.87 1.28
CA ASP A 545 -40.44 -10.27 -0.06
C ASP A 545 -39.72 -11.14 -1.09
N ARG A 546 -40.46 -11.96 -1.80
CA ARG A 546 -39.92 -12.89 -2.80
C ARG A 546 -39.21 -12.22 -3.96
N ASN A 547 -39.55 -10.98 -4.26
CA ASN A 547 -38.99 -10.25 -5.39
C ASN A 547 -37.76 -9.40 -5.02
N TYR A 548 -37.49 -9.19 -3.73
CA TYR A 548 -36.42 -8.28 -3.31
C TYR A 548 -35.05 -8.70 -3.86
N PHE A 549 -34.70 -9.98 -3.78
CA PHE A 549 -33.49 -10.53 -4.37
C PHE A 549 -33.51 -10.42 -5.91
N GLN A 550 -34.62 -10.85 -6.52
CA GLN A 550 -34.72 -10.94 -7.98
C GLN A 550 -34.56 -9.57 -8.66
N ASN A 551 -35.05 -8.50 -8.02
CA ASN A 551 -34.98 -7.15 -8.55
C ASN A 551 -33.55 -6.59 -8.65
N GLN A 552 -32.62 -7.08 -7.84
CA GLN A 552 -31.22 -6.60 -7.80
C GLN A 552 -30.20 -7.66 -8.27
N ARG A 553 -30.64 -8.89 -8.52
CA ARG A 553 -29.78 -10.02 -8.84
C ARG A 553 -28.80 -9.76 -9.99
N GLN A 554 -29.25 -9.18 -11.09
CA GLN A 554 -28.39 -8.91 -12.26
C GLN A 554 -27.29 -7.89 -11.94
N THR A 555 -27.64 -6.85 -11.19
CA THR A 555 -26.65 -5.85 -10.72
C THR A 555 -25.63 -6.49 -9.78
N LEU A 556 -26.08 -7.30 -8.82
CA LEU A 556 -25.19 -8.02 -7.91
C LEU A 556 -24.25 -8.99 -8.63
N CYS A 557 -24.74 -9.68 -9.67
CA CYS A 557 -23.92 -10.55 -10.50
C CYS A 557 -22.83 -9.77 -11.24
N LYS A 558 -23.19 -8.61 -11.82
CA LYS A 558 -22.23 -7.71 -12.48
C LYS A 558 -21.16 -7.22 -11.47
N TRP A 559 -21.59 -6.77 -10.30
CA TRP A 559 -20.70 -6.25 -9.26
C TRP A 559 -19.73 -7.32 -8.74
N ASN A 560 -20.21 -8.54 -8.51
CA ASN A 560 -19.35 -9.65 -8.09
C ASN A 560 -18.24 -10.00 -9.11
N GLN A 561 -18.49 -9.77 -10.40
CA GLN A 561 -17.48 -9.95 -11.46
C GLN A 561 -16.50 -8.78 -11.52
N GLN A 562 -16.99 -7.54 -11.35
CA GLN A 562 -16.20 -6.32 -11.44
C GLN A 562 -15.29 -6.11 -10.22
N ASP A 563 -15.77 -6.52 -9.04
CA ASP A 563 -15.09 -6.39 -7.75
C ASP A 563 -14.97 -7.78 -7.09
N PRO A 564 -13.98 -8.60 -7.49
CA PRO A 564 -13.75 -9.93 -6.93
C PRO A 564 -13.27 -9.83 -5.47
N PRO A 565 -13.44 -10.91 -4.65
CA PRO A 565 -13.02 -10.92 -3.25
C PRO A 565 -11.56 -10.51 -3.11
N ASP A 566 -11.32 -9.51 -2.28
CA ASP A 566 -9.97 -9.10 -1.90
C ASP A 566 -9.52 -9.80 -0.60
N ILE A 567 -8.26 -9.58 -0.22
CA ILE A 567 -7.70 -10.22 0.98
C ILE A 567 -8.39 -9.76 2.25
N THR A 568 -8.84 -8.50 2.31
CA THR A 568 -9.51 -7.93 3.48
C THR A 568 -10.85 -8.62 3.70
N GLU A 569 -11.61 -8.85 2.64
CA GLU A 569 -12.88 -9.57 2.70
C GLU A 569 -12.69 -11.05 3.07
N ILE A 570 -11.66 -11.71 2.52
CA ILE A 570 -11.31 -13.10 2.88
C ILE A 570 -10.92 -13.20 4.35
N GLU A 571 -10.10 -12.30 4.86
CA GLU A 571 -9.70 -12.27 6.27
C GLU A 571 -10.87 -11.97 7.18
N ARG A 572 -11.76 -11.04 6.77
CA ARG A 572 -13.01 -10.76 7.46
C ARG A 572 -13.89 -12.02 7.58
N SER A 573 -14.09 -12.74 6.48
CA SER A 573 -14.85 -13.99 6.47
C SER A 573 -14.27 -15.03 7.46
N ARG A 574 -12.94 -15.21 7.44
CA ARG A 574 -12.22 -16.11 8.37
C ARG A 574 -12.29 -15.65 9.82
N ALA A 575 -12.25 -14.34 10.07
CA ALA A 575 -12.42 -13.80 11.41
C ALA A 575 -13.83 -14.11 11.93
N ILE A 576 -14.85 -13.92 11.10
CA ILE A 576 -16.24 -14.27 11.41
C ILE A 576 -16.38 -15.77 11.72
N ALA A 577 -15.73 -16.63 10.96
CA ALA A 577 -15.78 -18.08 11.15
C ALA A 577 -15.29 -18.52 12.55
N LYS A 578 -14.37 -17.80 13.18
CA LYS A 578 -13.93 -18.07 14.56
C LYS A 578 -15.06 -17.90 15.57
N PHE A 579 -15.98 -16.98 15.33
CA PHE A 579 -17.11 -16.66 16.22
C PHE A 579 -18.35 -17.47 15.92
N GLN A 580 -18.77 -17.58 14.66
CA GLN A 580 -20.02 -18.26 14.29
C GLN A 580 -19.85 -19.61 13.58
N GLY A 581 -18.60 -20.01 13.29
CA GLY A 581 -18.25 -21.37 12.86
C GLY A 581 -18.51 -21.68 11.39
N ASN A 582 -18.61 -20.64 10.54
CA ASN A 582 -18.74 -20.77 9.09
C ASN A 582 -18.09 -19.60 8.37
N ASP A 583 -17.55 -19.85 7.19
CA ASP A 583 -17.11 -18.81 6.24
C ASP A 583 -18.26 -18.41 5.30
N ASN A 584 -18.09 -17.26 4.62
CA ASN A 584 -18.94 -16.94 3.47
C ASN A 584 -18.41 -17.69 2.24
N PRO A 585 -19.12 -18.69 1.70
CA PRO A 585 -18.63 -19.47 0.58
C PRO A 585 -18.44 -18.64 -0.69
N PHE A 586 -19.20 -17.57 -0.89
CA PHE A 586 -19.07 -16.68 -2.05
C PHE A 586 -17.81 -15.82 -2.02
N VAL A 587 -17.19 -15.68 -0.85
CA VAL A 587 -15.86 -15.07 -0.69
C VAL A 587 -14.77 -16.09 -0.96
N LEU A 588 -14.96 -17.35 -0.62
CA LEU A 588 -13.97 -18.43 -0.80
C LEU A 588 -13.89 -18.94 -2.24
N ASP A 589 -15.03 -18.97 -2.96
CA ASP A 589 -15.10 -19.45 -4.34
C ASP A 589 -15.84 -18.44 -5.22
N VAL A 590 -15.09 -17.69 -6.00
CA VAL A 590 -15.59 -16.63 -6.91
C VAL A 590 -16.55 -17.16 -7.98
N THR A 591 -16.54 -18.47 -8.25
CA THR A 591 -17.43 -19.09 -9.27
C THR A 591 -18.82 -19.39 -8.73
N LEU A 592 -19.01 -19.35 -7.41
CA LEU A 592 -20.28 -19.76 -6.78
C LEU A 592 -21.45 -18.88 -7.18
N ALA A 593 -21.26 -17.55 -7.20
CA ALA A 593 -22.33 -16.62 -7.59
C ALA A 593 -22.83 -16.91 -9.00
N GLU A 594 -21.90 -17.16 -9.92
CA GLU A 594 -22.21 -17.51 -11.33
C GLU A 594 -23.01 -18.82 -11.41
N ARG A 595 -22.51 -19.87 -10.75
CA ARG A 595 -23.15 -21.20 -10.75
C ARG A 595 -24.48 -21.27 -10.00
N ALA A 596 -24.64 -20.45 -8.93
CA ALA A 596 -25.84 -20.45 -8.12
C ALA A 596 -26.94 -19.55 -8.68
N TYR A 597 -26.59 -18.34 -9.15
CA TYR A 597 -27.55 -17.26 -9.38
C TYR A 597 -27.45 -16.54 -10.72
N CYS A 598 -26.28 -16.44 -11.35
CA CYS A 598 -26.06 -15.51 -12.46
C CYS A 598 -26.33 -16.16 -13.83
N ASN A 599 -26.08 -17.45 -14.00
CA ASN A 599 -26.31 -18.21 -15.25
C ASN A 599 -27.75 -18.77 -15.36
N SER A 600 -28.75 -18.04 -14.97
CA SER A 600 -30.15 -18.50 -15.00
C SER A 600 -31.02 -17.68 -15.94
#